data_366c9402d8f48530f6dc7ed16d1e0f05
#
_entry.id   366c9402d8f48530f6dc7ed16d1e0f05
#
_cell.length_a   1.000
_cell.length_b   1.000
_cell.length_c   1.000
_cell.angle_alpha   90.00
_cell.angle_beta   90.00
_cell.angle_gamma   90.00
#
_symmetry.space_group_name_H-M   'P 1'
#
loop_
_entity.id
_entity.type
_entity.pdbx_description
1 polymer ?
#
loop_
_entity_poly.entity_id
_entity_poly.type
_entity_poly.pdbx_seq_one_letter_code
_entity_poly.pdbx_strand_id
1 'polypeptide(L)' 'MAGQKYEVKGDFRMGDEWRPFKKVVEAPNEAQAKERIFNLIGSEHRLKRSYITVQSITSLSGE' A
#
# COMPACT_ATOMS: atom_id res chain seq x y z
N MET A 1 20.16 0.81 7.20
CA MET A 1 19.60 0.67 6.61
C MET A 1 18.74 1.34 6.04
N ALA A 2 18.55 1.46 5.20
CA ALA A 2 18.05 2.39 4.47
C ALA A 2 16.63 2.32 4.20
N GLY A 3 15.82 2.12 4.88
CA GLY A 3 14.41 2.14 4.66
C GLY A 3 13.81 3.46 5.07
N GLN A 4 12.77 3.85 4.38
CA GLN A 4 11.98 4.99 4.74
C GLN A 4 10.56 4.52 4.99
N LYS A 5 9.83 5.26 5.79
CA LYS A 5 8.44 4.92 6.06
C LYS A 5 7.55 5.70 5.11
N TYR A 6 6.61 5.01 4.54
CA TYR A 6 5.66 5.60 3.61
C TYR A 6 4.26 5.28 4.05
N GLU A 7 3.40 6.29 4.00
CA GLU A 7 1.98 6.09 4.24
C GLU A 7 1.31 5.92 2.90
N VAL A 8 0.69 4.79 2.69
CA VAL A 8 0.06 4.47 1.41
C VAL A 8 -1.45 4.47 1.62
N LYS A 9 -2.13 5.26 0.82
CA LYS A 9 -3.58 5.33 0.84
C LYS A 9 -4.12 4.82 -0.47
N GLY A 10 -5.20 4.09 -0.41
CA GLY A 10 -5.83 3.59 -1.61
C GLY A 10 -7.11 2.87 -1.27
N ASP A 11 -7.54 2.03 -2.19
CA ASP A 11 -8.75 1.25 -2.01
C ASP A 11 -8.52 -0.18 -2.44
N PHE A 12 -9.26 -1.09 -1.85
CA PHE A 12 -9.28 -2.46 -2.34
C PHE A 12 -10.73 -2.89 -2.51
N ARG A 13 -10.93 -3.81 -3.44
CA ARG A 13 -12.27 -4.29 -3.74
C ARG A 13 -12.56 -5.53 -2.92
N MET A 14 -13.67 -5.48 -2.20
CA MET A 14 -14.11 -6.61 -1.44
C MET A 14 -15.52 -6.91 -1.86
N GLY A 15 -15.71 -8.00 -2.58
CA GLY A 15 -17.00 -8.29 -3.16
C GLY A 15 -17.37 -7.22 -4.16
N ASP A 16 -18.49 -6.56 -3.93
CA ASP A 16 -18.95 -5.52 -4.83
C ASP A 16 -18.59 -4.11 -4.36
N GLU A 17 -17.82 -4.00 -3.30
CA GLU A 17 -17.52 -2.70 -2.72
C GLU A 17 -16.05 -2.40 -2.75
N TRP A 18 -15.72 -1.13 -2.93
CA TRP A 18 -14.36 -0.64 -2.78
C TRP A 18 -14.23 -0.03 -1.40
N ARG A 19 -13.25 -0.47 -0.64
CA ARG A 19 -13.04 0.02 0.71
C ARG A 19 -11.71 0.75 0.79
N PRO A 20 -11.68 1.88 1.47
CA PRO A 20 -10.41 2.61 1.62
C PRO A 20 -9.49 1.92 2.59
N PHE A 21 -8.19 2.11 2.36
CA PHE A 21 -7.21 1.62 3.32
C PHE A 21 -6.10 2.65 3.46
N LYS A 22 -5.44 2.58 4.59
CA LYS A 22 -4.27 3.39 4.85
C LYS A 22 -3.30 2.52 5.62
N LYS A 23 -2.11 2.35 5.08
CA LYS A 23 -1.09 1.51 5.69
C LYS A 23 0.24 2.24 5.68
N VAL A 24 1.07 1.96 6.68
CA VAL A 24 2.42 2.48 6.72
C VAL A 24 3.36 1.31 6.48
N VAL A 25 4.25 1.47 5.52
CA VAL A 25 5.22 0.44 5.20
C VAL A 25 6.61 1.05 5.15
N GLU A 26 7.61 0.23 5.39
CA GLU A 26 8.98 0.66 5.28
C GLU A 26 9.56 0.11 3.98
N ALA A 27 10.15 0.98 3.19
CA ALA A 27 10.69 0.60 1.90
C ALA A 27 11.77 1.59 1.48
N PRO A 28 12.66 1.20 0.58
CA PRO A 28 13.72 2.12 0.13
C PRO A 28 13.21 3.25 -0.75
N ASN A 29 12.09 3.07 -1.40
CA ASN A 29 11.52 4.12 -2.26
C ASN A 29 10.03 3.86 -2.46
N GLU A 30 9.39 4.78 -3.16
CA GLU A 30 7.94 4.70 -3.36
C GLU A 30 7.52 3.48 -4.16
N ALA A 31 8.31 3.13 -5.16
CA ALA A 31 7.97 1.97 -5.99
C ALA A 31 7.94 0.70 -5.14
N GLN A 32 8.91 0.57 -4.26
CA GLN A 32 8.96 -0.59 -3.38
C GLN A 32 7.84 -0.54 -2.33
N ALA A 33 7.51 0.65 -1.85
CA ALA A 33 6.40 0.79 -0.91
C ALA A 33 5.10 0.30 -1.55
N LYS A 34 4.89 0.67 -2.79
CA LYS A 34 3.70 0.25 -3.52
C LYS A 34 3.67 -1.27 -3.66
N GLU A 35 4.80 -1.87 -4.01
CA GLU A 35 4.86 -3.32 -4.14
C GLU A 35 4.55 -4.02 -2.82
N ARG A 36 5.07 -3.48 -1.74
CA ARG A 36 4.82 -4.08 -0.43
C ARG A 36 3.34 -4.00 -0.07
N ILE A 37 2.68 -2.92 -0.46
CA ILE A 37 1.26 -2.78 -0.20
C ILE A 37 0.46 -3.82 -0.98
N PHE A 38 0.80 -4.02 -2.26
CA PHE A 38 0.12 -5.03 -3.05
C PHE A 38 0.28 -6.41 -2.42
N ASN A 39 1.48 -6.72 -1.95
CA ASN A 39 1.71 -8.00 -1.30
C ASN A 39 0.95 -8.11 0.02
N LEU A 40 0.97 -7.04 0.81
CA LEU A 40 0.35 -7.07 2.11
C LEU A 40 -1.17 -7.19 2.01
N ILE A 41 -1.79 -6.30 1.26
CA ILE A 41 -3.25 -6.31 1.12
C ILE A 41 -3.70 -7.55 0.37
N GLY A 42 -2.97 -7.91 -0.67
CA GLY A 42 -3.32 -9.10 -1.42
C GLY A 42 -3.28 -10.35 -0.58
N SER A 43 -2.28 -10.44 0.28
CA SER A 43 -2.14 -11.59 1.17
C SER A 43 -3.21 -11.60 2.25
N GLU A 44 -3.47 -10.45 2.86
CA GLU A 44 -4.44 -10.36 3.95
C GLU A 44 -5.85 -10.67 3.49
N HIS A 45 -6.19 -10.20 2.30
CA HIS A 45 -7.56 -10.32 1.81
C HIS A 45 -7.68 -11.26 0.62
N ARG A 46 -6.57 -11.88 0.24
CA ARG A 46 -6.54 -12.82 -0.88
C ARG A 46 -7.05 -12.18 -2.15
N LEU A 47 -6.56 -10.99 -2.43
CA LEU A 47 -6.98 -10.22 -3.59
C LEU A 47 -5.87 -10.19 -4.62
N LYS A 48 -6.27 -10.10 -5.88
CA LYS A 48 -5.32 -9.87 -6.96
C LYS A 48 -4.95 -8.40 -7.00
N ARG A 49 -3.82 -8.12 -7.63
CA ARG A 49 -3.35 -6.73 -7.74
C ARG A 49 -4.39 -5.82 -8.41
N SER A 50 -5.15 -6.37 -9.35
CA SER A 50 -6.16 -5.58 -10.04
C SER A 50 -7.28 -5.12 -9.11
N TYR A 51 -7.40 -5.72 -7.95
CA TYR A 51 -8.43 -5.33 -6.98
C TYR A 51 -7.89 -4.37 -5.93
N ILE A 52 -6.68 -3.89 -6.12
CA ILE A 52 -6.04 -2.97 -5.17
C ILE A 52 -5.62 -1.73 -5.94
N THR A 53 -6.01 -0.56 -5.46
CA THR A 53 -5.65 0.70 -6.09
C THR A 53 -4.91 1.56 -5.08
N VAL A 54 -3.78 2.09 -5.49
CA VAL A 54 -3.02 3.02 -4.65
C VAL A 54 -3.32 4.43 -5.16
N GLN A 55 -3.81 5.28 -4.27
CA GLN A 55 -4.15 6.64 -4.62
C GLN A 55 -3.03 7.62 -4.31
N SER A 56 -2.39 7.43 -3.19
CA SER A 56 -1.28 8.32 -2.84
C SER A 56 -0.29 7.61 -1.93
N ILE A 57 0.93 8.06 -2.01
CA ILE A 57 2.02 7.58 -1.17
C ILE A 57 2.72 8.79 -0.62
N THR A 58 2.83 8.87 0.70
CA THR A 58 3.46 9.99 1.38
C THR A 58 4.65 9.50 2.18
N SER A 59 5.77 10.16 2.01
CA SER A 59 6.95 9.84 2.80
C SER A 59 6.78 10.40 4.21
N LEU A 60 6.95 9.54 5.18
CA LEU A 60 6.84 9.93 6.58
C LEU A 60 8.18 10.18 7.23
N SER A 61 9.27 9.65 6.64
CA SER A 61 10.55 9.89 7.28
C SER A 61 11.05 11.19 6.78
N GLY A 62 11.03 12.09 7.51
CA GLY A 62 11.45 13.30 7.13
C GLY A 62 12.55 13.88 7.59
N GLU A 63 12.79 14.08 7.66
CA GLU A 63 13.25 14.62 7.95
C GLU A 63 13.69 14.82 7.88
#